data_778f367cfdbb563af7c33ea6e3f5c067
#
_entry.id   778f367cfdbb563af7c33ea6e3f5c067
#
_cell.length_a   1.000
_cell.length_b   1.000
_cell.length_c   1.000
_cell.angle_alpha   90.00
_cell.angle_beta   90.00
_cell.angle_gamma   90.00
#
_symmetry.space_group_name_H-M   'P 1'
#
loop_
_entity.id
_entity.type
_entity.pdbx_description
1 polymer ?
#
loop_
_entity_poly.entity_id
_entity_poly.type
_entity_poly.pdbx_seq_one_letter_code
_entity_poly.pdbx_strand_id
1 'polypeptide(L)'
;MVLTGDRLLCVPLEDMAVCSVVKAELFYGALRSNNPTRTLERQQEFLGRFTSLPFGDEAAIICGQIRARLASAGTPIGAYDLQIAAIALANNLTLVTHNTREFGRIEGLQVEDWEVEV
;
A
#
# COMPACT_ATOMS: atom_id res chain seq x y z
N MET A 1 -4.50 8.88 4.61
CA MET A 1 -4.00 7.55 4.95
C MET A 1 -3.92 6.65 3.73
N VAL A 2 -2.91 5.83 3.68
CA VAL A 2 -2.74 4.88 2.58
C VAL A 2 -3.13 3.49 3.08
N LEU A 3 -4.08 2.86 2.38
CA LEU A 3 -4.57 1.54 2.73
C LEU A 3 -3.83 0.47 1.94
N THR A 4 -3.55 -0.65 2.60
CA THR A 4 -3.18 -1.89 1.93
C THR A 4 -4.43 -2.74 1.71
N GLY A 5 -4.34 -3.72 0.80
CA GLY A 5 -5.50 -4.54 0.45
C GLY A 5 -6.12 -5.31 1.61
N ASP A 6 -5.37 -5.55 2.68
CA ASP A 6 -5.83 -6.28 3.85
C ASP A 6 -6.71 -5.45 4.80
N ARG A 7 -6.85 -4.12 4.57
CA ARG A 7 -7.58 -3.21 5.47
C ARG A 7 -8.67 -2.37 4.82
N LEU A 8 -9.06 -2.69 3.60
CA LEU A 8 -10.00 -1.87 2.84
C LEU A 8 -11.45 -1.88 3.37
N LEU A 9 -11.85 -2.88 4.15
CA LEU A 9 -13.26 -3.10 4.49
C LEU A 9 -13.79 -2.31 5.69
N CYS A 10 -12.92 -1.71 6.50
CA CYS A 10 -13.32 -1.14 7.80
C CYS A 10 -13.10 0.37 7.90
N VAL A 11 -13.05 1.10 6.80
CA VAL A 11 -12.51 2.46 6.81
C VAL A 11 -13.48 3.48 6.20
N PRO A 12 -13.66 4.68 6.85
CA PRO A 12 -14.38 5.79 6.21
C PRO A 12 -13.67 6.25 4.95
N LEU A 13 -14.44 6.50 3.87
CA LEU A 13 -13.87 6.78 2.54
C LEU A 13 -13.17 8.13 2.43
N GLU A 14 -13.56 9.10 3.25
CA GLU A 14 -13.23 10.51 3.05
C GLU A 14 -11.74 10.84 3.17
N ASP A 15 -11.01 10.11 4.03
CA ASP A 15 -9.61 10.39 4.31
C ASP A 15 -8.67 9.31 3.77
N MET A 16 -9.16 8.46 2.86
CA MET A 16 -8.46 7.27 2.44
C MET A 16 -7.89 7.38 1.04
N ALA A 17 -6.70 6.83 0.87
CA ALA A 17 -6.06 6.71 -0.42
C ALA A 17 -5.56 5.28 -0.63
N VAL A 18 -5.51 4.86 -1.88
CA VAL A 18 -4.96 3.56 -2.29
C VAL A 18 -3.93 3.81 -3.38
N CYS A 19 -2.74 3.26 -3.21
CA CYS A 19 -1.69 3.44 -4.22
C CYS A 19 -1.84 2.47 -5.39
N SER A 20 -1.28 2.85 -6.53
CA SER A 20 -1.34 2.05 -7.75
C SER A 20 -0.70 0.67 -7.59
N VAL A 21 0.31 0.54 -6.73
CA VAL A 21 0.98 -0.75 -6.47
C VAL A 21 0.00 -1.72 -5.81
N VAL A 22 -0.76 -1.27 -4.80
CA VAL A 22 -1.79 -2.09 -4.15
C VAL A 22 -2.89 -2.46 -5.14
N LYS A 23 -3.31 -1.50 -5.97
CA LYS A 23 -4.31 -1.78 -7.02
C LYS A 23 -3.85 -2.86 -7.97
N ALA A 24 -2.58 -2.82 -8.39
CA ALA A 24 -2.02 -3.83 -9.29
C ALA A 24 -2.09 -5.23 -8.68
N GLU A 25 -1.77 -5.36 -7.40
CA GLU A 25 -1.88 -6.64 -6.70
C GLU A 25 -3.31 -7.14 -6.62
N LEU A 26 -4.25 -6.25 -6.30
CA LEU A 26 -5.67 -6.60 -6.23
C LEU A 26 -6.22 -7.00 -7.60
N PHE A 27 -5.86 -6.28 -8.66
CA PHE A 27 -6.29 -6.60 -10.02
C PHE A 27 -5.71 -7.94 -10.49
N TYR A 28 -4.47 -8.21 -10.15
CA TYR A 28 -3.88 -9.52 -10.42
C TYR A 28 -4.68 -10.65 -9.78
N GLY A 29 -5.03 -10.49 -8.51
CA GLY A 29 -5.88 -11.47 -7.80
C GLY A 29 -7.25 -11.64 -8.46
N ALA A 30 -7.87 -10.53 -8.89
CA ALA A 30 -9.16 -10.57 -9.59
C ALA A 30 -9.07 -11.36 -10.89
N LEU A 31 -8.02 -11.13 -11.68
CA LEU A 31 -7.82 -11.80 -12.97
C LEU A 31 -7.54 -13.29 -12.83
N ARG A 32 -7.14 -13.74 -11.66
CA ARG A 32 -6.95 -15.16 -11.33
C ARG A 32 -8.16 -15.81 -10.67
N SER A 33 -9.22 -15.05 -10.43
CA SER A 33 -10.43 -15.57 -9.79
C SER A 33 -11.28 -16.41 -10.75
N ASN A 34 -12.32 -17.04 -10.21
CA ASN A 34 -13.25 -17.87 -10.99
C ASN A 34 -14.05 -17.07 -12.03
N ASN A 35 -14.26 -15.79 -11.78
CA ASN A 35 -14.94 -14.89 -12.72
C ASN A 35 -14.13 -13.60 -12.85
N PRO A 36 -13.04 -13.62 -13.64
CA PRO A 36 -12.10 -12.50 -13.69
C PRO A 36 -12.73 -11.17 -14.10
N THR A 37 -13.54 -11.16 -15.14
CA THR A 37 -14.14 -9.94 -15.66
C THR A 37 -15.03 -9.26 -14.60
N ARG A 38 -15.90 -10.01 -13.99
CA ARG A 38 -16.82 -9.49 -12.98
C ARG A 38 -16.10 -9.03 -11.72
N THR A 39 -15.12 -9.79 -11.26
CA THR A 39 -14.34 -9.45 -10.08
C THR A 39 -13.53 -8.18 -10.31
N LEU A 40 -12.91 -8.06 -11.49
CA LEU A 40 -12.15 -6.86 -11.85
C LEU A 40 -13.06 -5.63 -11.90
N GLU A 41 -14.21 -5.72 -12.52
CA GLU A 41 -15.17 -4.62 -12.61
C GLU A 41 -15.59 -4.14 -11.22
N ARG A 42 -15.90 -5.07 -10.33
CA ARG A 42 -16.29 -4.75 -8.95
C ARG A 42 -15.17 -4.06 -8.20
N GLN A 43 -13.94 -4.52 -8.37
CA GLN A 43 -12.79 -3.90 -7.72
C GLN A 43 -12.52 -2.51 -8.26
N GLN A 44 -12.62 -2.31 -9.57
CA GLN A 44 -12.42 -0.99 -10.18
C GLN A 44 -13.48 0.01 -9.69
N GLU A 45 -14.72 -0.42 -9.59
CA GLU A 45 -15.80 0.41 -9.06
C GLU A 45 -15.55 0.78 -7.60
N PHE A 46 -15.20 -0.19 -6.78
CA PHE A 46 -14.93 0.04 -5.35
C PHE A 46 -13.70 0.95 -5.16
N LEU A 47 -12.60 0.63 -5.83
CA LEU A 47 -11.35 1.39 -5.69
C LEU A 47 -11.44 2.79 -6.29
N GLY A 48 -12.32 3.01 -7.24
CA GLY A 48 -12.56 4.33 -7.84
C GLY A 48 -13.10 5.36 -6.85
N ARG A 49 -13.57 4.94 -5.68
CA ARG A 49 -14.05 5.83 -4.62
C ARG A 49 -12.94 6.43 -3.79
N PHE A 50 -11.73 5.90 -3.88
CA PHE A 50 -10.58 6.36 -3.11
C PHE A 50 -9.68 7.25 -3.95
N THR A 51 -8.96 8.15 -3.28
CA THR A 51 -7.87 8.88 -3.94
C THR A 51 -6.80 7.89 -4.39
N SER A 52 -6.40 7.98 -5.65
CA SER A 52 -5.37 7.11 -6.22
C SER A 52 -4.00 7.79 -6.15
N LEU A 53 -3.02 7.11 -5.60
CA LEU A 53 -1.65 7.61 -5.45
C LEU A 53 -0.71 6.83 -6.37
N PRO A 54 -0.06 7.48 -7.33
CA PRO A 54 0.87 6.80 -8.23
C PRO A 54 2.24 6.61 -7.59
N PHE A 55 3.01 5.68 -8.15
CA PHE A 55 4.44 5.58 -7.88
C PHE A 55 5.17 6.52 -8.85
N GLY A 56 5.31 7.78 -8.45
CA GLY A 56 5.93 8.82 -9.27
C GLY A 56 7.41 9.03 -8.95
N ASP A 57 8.01 10.08 -9.52
CA ASP A 57 9.44 10.33 -9.40
C ASP A 57 9.88 10.59 -7.97
N GLU A 58 9.08 11.34 -7.20
CA GLU A 58 9.38 11.59 -5.80
C GLU A 58 9.39 10.31 -4.98
N ALA A 59 8.38 9.46 -5.17
CA ALA A 59 8.31 8.16 -4.52
C ALA A 59 9.49 7.26 -4.96
N ALA A 60 9.91 7.34 -6.21
CA ALA A 60 11.05 6.57 -6.72
C ALA A 60 12.34 6.92 -6.00
N ILE A 61 12.60 8.22 -5.77
CA ILE A 61 13.79 8.68 -5.03
C ILE A 61 13.74 8.18 -3.59
N ILE A 62 12.61 8.34 -2.92
CA ILE A 62 12.42 7.88 -1.54
C ILE A 62 12.58 6.37 -1.45
N CYS A 63 12.03 5.64 -2.40
CA CYS A 63 12.16 4.18 -2.47
C CYS A 63 13.63 3.74 -2.54
N GLY A 64 14.42 4.39 -3.39
CA GLY A 64 15.85 4.13 -3.50
C GLY A 64 16.59 4.40 -2.20
N GLN A 65 16.26 5.49 -1.53
CA GLN A 65 16.87 5.85 -0.25
C GLN A 65 16.57 4.83 0.85
N ILE A 66 15.31 4.42 0.95
CA ILE A 66 14.89 3.40 1.94
C ILE A 66 15.59 2.08 1.66
N ARG A 67 15.59 1.66 0.40
CA ARG A 67 16.21 0.39 0.01
C ARG A 67 17.70 0.37 0.34
N ALA A 68 18.40 1.45 0.04
CA ALA A 68 19.83 1.54 0.35
C ALA A 68 20.08 1.46 1.86
N ARG A 69 19.27 2.14 2.65
CA ARG A 69 19.40 2.15 4.11
C ARG A 69 19.14 0.77 4.71
N LEU A 70 18.07 0.11 4.28
CA LEU A 70 17.72 -1.22 4.79
C LEU A 70 18.74 -2.28 4.36
N ALA A 71 19.25 -2.20 3.14
CA ALA A 71 20.29 -3.10 2.67
C ALA A 71 21.58 -2.96 3.49
N SER A 72 21.98 -1.72 3.79
CA SER A 72 23.15 -1.44 4.63
C SER A 72 22.98 -1.95 6.06
N ALA A 73 21.75 -1.91 6.58
CA ALA A 73 21.44 -2.40 7.91
C ALA A 73 21.24 -3.93 7.97
N GLY A 74 21.24 -4.61 6.83
CA GLY A 74 21.02 -6.05 6.76
C GLY A 74 19.57 -6.47 6.99
N THR A 75 18.61 -5.54 6.81
CA THR A 75 17.18 -5.77 7.05
C THR A 75 16.33 -5.42 5.82
N PRO A 76 16.57 -6.06 4.66
CA PRO A 76 15.78 -5.76 3.46
C PRO A 76 14.30 -6.14 3.62
N ILE A 77 13.45 -5.46 2.87
CA ILE A 77 12.03 -5.81 2.76
C ILE A 77 11.67 -6.01 1.29
N GLY A 78 10.50 -6.59 1.01
CA GLY A 78 10.07 -6.88 -0.34
C GLY A 78 9.92 -5.63 -1.21
N ALA A 79 10.12 -5.79 -2.52
CA ALA A 79 10.10 -4.67 -3.48
C ALA A 79 8.77 -3.92 -3.48
N TYR A 80 7.64 -4.63 -3.43
CA TYR A 80 6.33 -3.99 -3.42
C TYR A 80 6.10 -3.20 -2.13
N ASP A 81 6.53 -3.73 -1.00
CA ASP A 81 6.41 -3.05 0.29
C ASP A 81 7.25 -1.78 0.32
N LEU A 82 8.44 -1.80 -0.29
CA LEU A 82 9.27 -0.61 -0.44
C LEU A 82 8.55 0.48 -1.25
N GLN A 83 7.91 0.10 -2.35
CA GLN A 83 7.19 1.03 -3.20
C GLN A 83 5.98 1.63 -2.49
N ILE A 84 5.21 0.81 -1.77
CA ILE A 84 4.05 1.25 -1.00
C ILE A 84 4.48 2.24 0.09
N ALA A 85 5.54 1.91 0.83
CA ALA A 85 6.08 2.78 1.87
C ALA A 85 6.56 4.12 1.31
N ALA A 86 7.24 4.08 0.17
CA ALA A 86 7.74 5.29 -0.49
C ALA A 86 6.61 6.21 -0.93
N ILE A 87 5.51 5.65 -1.44
CA ILE A 87 4.33 6.43 -1.82
C ILE A 87 3.73 7.10 -0.58
N ALA A 88 3.59 6.39 0.53
CA ALA A 88 3.07 6.95 1.77
C ALA A 88 3.95 8.11 2.28
N LEU A 89 5.26 7.92 2.28
CA LEU A 89 6.20 8.96 2.70
C LEU A 89 6.19 10.17 1.77
N ALA A 90 6.12 9.95 0.46
CA ALA A 90 6.07 11.04 -0.52
C ALA A 90 4.83 11.92 -0.35
N ASN A 91 3.76 11.37 0.18
CA ASN A 91 2.49 12.08 0.39
C ASN A 91 2.26 12.47 1.85
N ASN A 92 3.21 12.23 2.74
CA ASN A 92 3.10 12.50 4.18
C ASN A 92 1.87 11.84 4.81
N LEU A 93 1.60 10.59 4.45
CA LEU A 93 0.43 9.86 4.91
C LEU A 93 0.82 8.67 5.79
N THR A 94 -0.05 8.35 6.73
CA THR A 94 0.06 7.13 7.55
C THR A 94 -0.29 5.92 6.70
N LEU A 95 0.51 4.87 6.80
CA LEU A 95 0.25 3.59 6.16
C LEU A 95 -0.58 2.71 7.09
N VAL A 96 -1.71 2.22 6.60
CA VAL A 96 -2.55 1.28 7.35
C VAL A 96 -2.31 -0.12 6.79
N THR A 97 -1.73 -0.97 7.60
CA THR A 97 -1.34 -2.33 7.20
C THR A 97 -1.32 -3.27 8.39
N HIS A 98 -1.54 -4.55 8.12
CA HIS A 98 -1.33 -5.61 9.11
C HIS A 98 0.16 -5.98 9.23
N ASN A 99 0.96 -5.72 8.21
CA ASN A 99 2.38 -6.08 8.18
C ASN A 99 3.25 -5.02 8.87
N THR A 100 3.01 -4.81 10.16
CA THR A 100 3.70 -3.79 10.95
C THR A 100 5.17 -4.13 11.19
N ARG A 101 5.52 -5.41 11.13
CA ARG A 101 6.89 -5.88 11.36
C ARG A 101 7.85 -5.37 10.28
N GLU A 102 7.50 -5.51 9.00
CA GLU A 102 8.35 -5.03 7.91
C GLU A 102 8.32 -3.52 7.78
N PHE A 103 7.13 -2.93 7.75
CA PHE A 103 6.99 -1.48 7.60
C PHE A 103 7.52 -0.70 8.79
N GLY A 104 7.53 -1.28 9.98
CA GLY A 104 8.10 -0.68 11.18
C GLY A 104 9.62 -0.47 11.11
N ARG A 105 10.31 -1.13 10.19
CA ARG A 105 11.75 -0.94 9.96
C ARG A 105 12.07 0.36 9.25
N ILE A 106 11.07 1.04 8.69
CA ILE A 106 11.26 2.23 7.86
C ILE A 106 11.15 3.47 8.73
N GLU A 107 12.28 4.16 8.87
CA GLU A 107 12.35 5.39 9.64
C GLU A 107 11.50 6.48 9.00
N GLY A 108 10.73 7.18 9.84
CA GLY A 108 9.88 8.28 9.41
C GLY A 108 8.51 7.86 8.89
N LEU A 109 8.26 6.57 8.71
CA LEU A 109 6.96 6.07 8.28
C LEU A 109 6.06 5.83 9.48
N GLN A 110 4.91 6.45 9.48
CA GLN A 110 3.86 6.17 10.47
C GLN A 110 3.03 5.00 9.98
N VAL A 111 2.89 3.99 10.83
CA VAL A 111 2.19 2.75 10.51
C VAL A 111 1.11 2.50 11.56
N GLU A 112 -0.09 2.17 11.11
CA GLU A 112 -1.19 1.76 11.97
C GLU A 112 -1.75 0.43 11.50
N ASP A 113 -2.12 -0.40 12.46
CA ASP A 113 -2.84 -1.66 12.20
C ASP A 113 -4.25 -1.51 12.77
N TRP A 114 -5.24 -1.47 11.87
CA TRP A 114 -6.64 -1.32 12.26
C TRP A 114 -7.33 -2.67 12.39
N GLU A 115 -6.60 -3.69 12.77
CA GLU A 115 -7.21 -4.97 13.03
C GLU A 115 -8.15 -4.88 14.23
N VAL A 116 -9.41 -5.20 13.97
CA VAL A 116 -10.41 -5.30 15.04
C VAL A 116 -10.49 -6.76 15.45
N GLU A 117 -10.05 -7.04 16.66
CA GLU A 117 -10.30 -8.36 17.24
C GLU A 117 -11.79 -8.53 17.50
N VAL A 118 -12.34 -9.56 16.90
CA VAL A 118 -13.73 -9.91 17.08
C VAL A 118 -13.83 -11.01 18.16
#